data_a8962749eaa653701af9ea73956464a2
#
_entry.id   a8962749eaa653701af9ea73956464a2
#
_cell.length_a   1.000
_cell.length_b   1.000
_cell.length_c   1.000
_cell.angle_alpha   90.00
_cell.angle_beta   90.00
_cell.angle_gamma   90.00
#
_symmetry.space_group_name_H-M   'P 1'
#
loop_
_entity.id
_entity.type
_entity.pdbx_description
1 polymer ?
#
loop_
_entity_poly.entity_id
_entity_poly.type
_entity_poly.pdbx_seq_one_letter_code
_entity_poly.pdbx_strand_id
1 'polypeptide(L)'
;MCQKYGIHMNDLHKFGIYQNENDEFRGEKIVILYDPGMFPALIKNRNGTITRRNGGVPQEGNLQSHLDLFTTHLEEQVDENFSGLGVIDFESWRPIFRQNWASLAPYRDLSIKLENERHPSWSKSTIKQRAVKSFESAGQLFMEETIKLAKKLRPDAHWSYYAYPYCFNLTPNQPSASCDSQVLKENDKLSWLWKLENVLLPSFYLRYSLSTDERLGLIAGRLHEAVRLNKKFSNRPIIPYFWFKFQDERDIYLTKEDIRSSFKTMLKNGADGHIIWGSSQDFDSKEKCLKFEKYLNDILGPAVKEIKAIASRGSSTTDDNDIDIS
;
A
#
# COMPACT_ATOMS: atom_id res chain seq x y z
N MET A 1 1.79 20.12 -4.75
CA MET A 1 2.13 20.84 -3.49
C MET A 1 3.22 21.89 -3.70
N CYS A 2 4.27 21.60 -4.42
CA CYS A 2 5.37 22.56 -4.66
C CYS A 2 5.00 23.69 -5.62
N GLN A 3 4.01 23.51 -6.47
CA GLN A 3 3.48 24.52 -7.39
C GLN A 3 3.08 25.82 -6.69
N LYS A 4 2.52 25.75 -5.48
CA LYS A 4 2.19 26.95 -4.68
C LYS A 4 3.41 27.84 -4.34
N TYR A 5 4.62 27.30 -4.52
CA TYR A 5 5.88 28.01 -4.35
C TYR A 5 6.55 28.36 -5.68
N GLY A 6 5.88 28.09 -6.82
CA GLY A 6 6.40 28.28 -8.17
C GLY A 6 7.47 27.24 -8.57
N ILE A 7 7.47 26.07 -7.91
CA ILE A 7 8.39 24.97 -8.20
C ILE A 7 7.59 23.87 -8.87
N HIS A 8 7.95 23.56 -10.13
CA HIS A 8 7.30 22.55 -10.95
C HIS A 8 8.25 21.40 -11.22
N MET A 9 7.82 20.18 -10.93
CA MET A 9 8.59 18.95 -11.19
C MET A 9 8.32 18.45 -12.62
N ASN A 10 8.60 19.29 -13.60
CA ASN A 10 8.32 19.02 -15.01
C ASN A 10 9.35 18.08 -15.63
N ASP A 11 8.95 17.44 -16.74
CA ASP A 11 9.86 16.66 -17.61
C ASP A 11 10.52 15.44 -16.92
N LEU A 12 9.78 14.77 -16.04
CA LEU A 12 10.25 13.54 -15.39
C LEU A 12 10.34 12.35 -16.36
N HIS A 13 9.71 12.45 -17.53
CA HIS A 13 9.84 11.47 -18.60
C HIS A 13 11.28 11.23 -19.07
N LYS A 14 12.17 12.24 -18.96
CA LYS A 14 13.60 12.08 -19.25
C LYS A 14 14.29 11.03 -18.38
N PHE A 15 13.72 10.76 -17.20
CA PHE A 15 14.16 9.70 -16.28
C PHE A 15 13.34 8.41 -16.43
N GLY A 16 12.25 8.45 -17.20
CA GLY A 16 11.30 7.36 -17.29
C GLY A 16 10.31 7.30 -16.14
N ILE A 17 10.13 8.40 -15.41
CA ILE A 17 9.12 8.54 -14.36
C ILE A 17 7.84 9.06 -15.01
N TYR A 18 6.72 8.40 -14.73
CA TYR A 18 5.38 8.82 -15.13
C TYR A 18 4.71 9.54 -13.96
N GLN A 19 4.08 10.65 -14.24
CA GLN A 19 3.35 11.46 -13.27
C GLN A 19 2.05 11.97 -13.90
N ASN A 20 1.11 12.41 -13.07
CA ASN A 20 -0.07 13.13 -13.53
C ASN A 20 0.32 14.46 -14.20
N GLU A 21 -0.46 14.90 -15.15
CA GLU A 21 -0.27 16.22 -15.76
C GLU A 21 -0.23 17.32 -14.70
N ASN A 22 0.58 18.34 -14.95
CA ASN A 22 0.73 19.50 -14.09
C ASN A 22 1.07 19.16 -12.62
N ASP A 23 1.75 18.05 -12.34
CA ASP A 23 2.03 17.58 -10.96
C ASP A 23 0.77 17.46 -10.08
N GLU A 24 -0.38 17.19 -10.66
CA GLU A 24 -1.62 17.05 -9.91
C GLU A 24 -1.57 15.80 -9.02
N PHE A 25 -2.05 15.96 -7.79
CA PHE A 25 -2.08 14.87 -6.83
C PHE A 25 -3.03 13.74 -7.26
N ARG A 26 -4.13 14.11 -7.92
CA ARG A 26 -5.08 13.19 -8.57
C ARG A 26 -5.22 13.61 -10.02
N GLY A 27 -4.93 12.70 -10.92
CA GLY A 27 -4.98 12.98 -12.35
C GLY A 27 -5.15 11.70 -13.16
N GLU A 28 -4.76 11.75 -14.43
CA GLU A 28 -5.07 10.70 -15.40
C GLU A 28 -4.24 9.42 -15.23
N LYS A 29 -3.06 9.47 -14.54
CA LYS A 29 -2.19 8.28 -14.36
C LYS A 29 -2.47 7.55 -13.06
N ILE A 30 -2.60 8.32 -11.96
CA ILE A 30 -2.77 7.75 -10.63
C ILE A 30 -3.67 8.63 -9.77
N VAL A 31 -4.56 7.98 -9.03
CA VAL A 31 -5.40 8.59 -8.01
C VAL A 31 -5.25 7.83 -6.71
N ILE A 32 -4.97 8.53 -5.61
CA ILE A 32 -4.97 7.95 -4.27
C ILE A 32 -6.17 8.52 -3.51
N LEU A 33 -7.06 7.63 -3.08
CA LEU A 33 -8.21 7.94 -2.23
C LEU A 33 -7.84 7.62 -0.78
N TYR A 34 -7.53 8.65 0.00
CA TYR A 34 -7.21 8.50 1.43
C TYR A 34 -8.48 8.32 2.25
N ASP A 35 -8.60 7.19 2.94
CA ASP A 35 -9.70 6.83 3.84
C ASP A 35 -11.09 7.14 3.24
N PRO A 36 -11.38 6.69 1.99
CA PRO A 36 -12.59 7.08 1.26
C PRO A 36 -13.83 6.40 1.84
N GLY A 37 -14.98 7.08 1.70
CA GLY A 37 -16.23 6.61 2.26
C GLY A 37 -16.28 6.77 3.78
N MET A 38 -17.00 5.87 4.44
CA MET A 38 -17.16 5.86 5.89
C MET A 38 -16.83 4.48 6.46
N PHE A 39 -15.60 4.00 6.24
CA PHE A 39 -15.13 2.78 6.89
C PHE A 39 -15.29 2.90 8.41
N PRO A 40 -15.72 1.83 9.11
CA PRO A 40 -15.71 1.79 10.56
C PRO A 40 -14.33 2.15 11.11
N ALA A 41 -14.23 3.10 12.04
CA ALA A 41 -12.94 3.49 12.58
C ALA A 41 -13.01 4.03 14.01
N LEU A 42 -11.92 3.81 14.75
CA LEU A 42 -11.66 4.39 16.06
C LEU A 42 -10.81 5.65 15.88
N ILE A 43 -11.44 6.80 15.96
CA ILE A 43 -10.79 8.09 15.75
C ILE A 43 -10.27 8.63 17.07
N LYS A 44 -8.95 8.74 17.21
CA LYS A 44 -8.32 9.37 18.36
C LYS A 44 -8.33 10.88 18.20
N ASN A 45 -9.09 11.55 19.05
CA ASN A 45 -9.18 13.01 19.08
C ASN A 45 -7.91 13.65 19.69
N ARG A 46 -7.73 14.94 19.48
CA ARG A 46 -6.58 15.71 20.04
C ARG A 46 -6.49 15.64 21.57
N ASN A 47 -7.62 15.53 22.28
CA ASN A 47 -7.69 15.37 23.71
C ASN A 47 -7.47 13.93 24.21
N GLY A 48 -7.12 13.00 23.30
CA GLY A 48 -6.86 11.60 23.63
C GLY A 48 -8.11 10.71 23.70
N THR A 49 -9.33 11.27 23.64
CA THR A 49 -10.56 10.47 23.59
C THR A 49 -10.71 9.74 22.26
N ILE A 50 -11.38 8.59 22.28
CA ILE A 50 -11.65 7.79 21.08
C ILE A 50 -13.15 7.93 20.75
N THR A 51 -13.46 8.42 19.55
CA THR A 51 -14.80 8.40 18.97
C THR A 51 -14.94 7.27 17.95
N ARG A 52 -16.14 6.73 17.82
CA ARG A 52 -16.45 5.67 16.87
C ARG A 52 -17.08 6.25 15.61
N ARG A 53 -16.38 6.16 14.49
CA ARG A 53 -16.97 6.43 13.17
C ARG A 53 -17.62 5.14 12.67
N ASN A 54 -18.85 5.21 12.20
CA ASN A 54 -19.60 4.08 11.64
C ASN A 54 -19.46 2.80 12.49
N GLY A 55 -19.80 2.86 13.78
CA GLY A 55 -19.73 1.73 14.71
C GLY A 55 -18.33 1.45 15.30
N GLY A 56 -17.26 1.96 14.69
CA GLY A 56 -15.90 1.85 15.20
C GLY A 56 -15.15 0.57 14.82
N VAL A 57 -15.85 -0.55 14.64
CA VAL A 57 -15.32 -1.85 14.21
C VAL A 57 -16.17 -2.40 13.06
N PRO A 58 -15.60 -3.23 12.15
CA PRO A 58 -16.31 -3.65 10.94
C PRO A 58 -17.68 -4.27 11.19
N GLN A 59 -17.81 -5.13 12.19
CA GLN A 59 -19.07 -5.83 12.50
C GLN A 59 -20.17 -4.94 13.08
N GLU A 60 -19.87 -3.69 13.44
CA GLU A 60 -20.85 -2.69 13.89
C GLU A 60 -21.14 -1.64 12.82
N GLY A 61 -20.47 -1.70 11.68
CA GLY A 61 -20.57 -0.72 10.63
C GLY A 61 -21.84 -0.87 9.77
N ASN A 62 -22.34 0.27 9.30
CA ASN A 62 -23.35 0.32 8.25
C ASN A 62 -22.67 0.36 6.88
N LEU A 63 -22.70 -0.76 6.16
CA LEU A 63 -22.06 -0.90 4.85
C LEU A 63 -22.70 0.05 3.82
N GLN A 64 -24.03 0.16 3.78
CA GLN A 64 -24.69 1.03 2.81
C GLN A 64 -24.28 2.48 2.96
N SER A 65 -24.28 3.00 4.18
CA SER A 65 -23.82 4.38 4.44
C SER A 65 -22.36 4.62 4.04
N HIS A 66 -21.52 3.58 4.18
CA HIS A 66 -20.13 3.64 3.71
C HIS A 66 -20.06 3.72 2.18
N LEU A 67 -20.80 2.86 1.48
CA LEU A 67 -20.79 2.80 0.02
C LEU A 67 -21.41 4.06 -0.62
N ASP A 68 -22.45 4.62 -0.01
CA ASP A 68 -23.05 5.88 -0.46
C ASP A 68 -22.04 7.03 -0.39
N LEU A 69 -21.33 7.18 0.73
CA LEU A 69 -20.31 8.21 0.88
C LEU A 69 -19.06 7.91 0.02
N PHE A 70 -18.71 6.63 -0.18
CA PHE A 70 -17.63 6.25 -1.08
C PHE A 70 -17.94 6.65 -2.51
N THR A 71 -19.17 6.45 -2.97
CA THR A 71 -19.65 6.91 -4.29
C THR A 71 -19.45 8.41 -4.44
N THR A 72 -19.92 9.21 -3.47
CA THR A 72 -19.72 10.66 -3.48
C THR A 72 -18.24 11.03 -3.58
N HIS A 73 -17.38 10.44 -2.74
CA HIS A 73 -15.94 10.71 -2.78
C HIS A 73 -15.29 10.33 -4.12
N LEU A 74 -15.74 9.23 -4.73
CA LEU A 74 -15.24 8.81 -6.02
C LEU A 74 -15.65 9.77 -7.13
N GLU A 75 -16.93 10.17 -7.16
CA GLU A 75 -17.47 11.12 -8.14
C GLU A 75 -16.80 12.50 -8.06
N GLU A 76 -16.55 12.99 -6.85
CA GLU A 76 -15.89 14.28 -6.61
C GLU A 76 -14.39 14.29 -6.92
N GLN A 77 -13.70 13.14 -6.79
CA GLN A 77 -12.24 13.09 -6.75
C GLN A 77 -11.61 12.36 -7.95
N VAL A 78 -12.41 11.65 -8.75
CA VAL A 78 -11.92 10.81 -9.85
C VAL A 78 -12.73 11.08 -11.10
N ASP A 79 -12.05 11.45 -12.18
CA ASP A 79 -12.68 11.66 -13.49
C ASP A 79 -13.53 10.46 -13.91
N GLU A 80 -14.66 10.71 -14.58
CA GLU A 80 -15.56 9.64 -15.01
C GLU A 80 -14.90 8.67 -16.02
N ASN A 81 -13.97 9.17 -16.83
CA ASN A 81 -13.22 8.41 -17.86
C ASN A 81 -11.85 7.95 -17.34
N PHE A 82 -11.62 7.97 -16.04
CA PHE A 82 -10.35 7.57 -15.45
C PHE A 82 -10.02 6.11 -15.78
N SER A 83 -8.85 5.89 -16.38
CA SER A 83 -8.34 4.57 -16.79
C SER A 83 -6.98 4.23 -16.18
N GLY A 84 -6.47 5.08 -15.27
CA GLY A 84 -5.20 4.90 -14.60
C GLY A 84 -5.25 3.94 -13.41
N LEU A 85 -4.26 4.07 -12.52
CA LEU A 85 -4.19 3.30 -11.26
C LEU A 85 -4.93 4.03 -10.14
N GLY A 86 -6.04 3.47 -9.68
CA GLY A 86 -6.77 3.90 -8.50
C GLY A 86 -6.32 3.14 -7.25
N VAL A 87 -5.89 3.86 -6.24
CA VAL A 87 -5.42 3.30 -4.97
C VAL A 87 -6.38 3.67 -3.86
N ILE A 88 -6.93 2.65 -3.18
CA ILE A 88 -7.72 2.82 -1.97
C ILE A 88 -6.77 2.72 -0.78
N ASP A 89 -6.47 3.86 -0.17
CA ASP A 89 -5.59 3.95 1.00
C ASP A 89 -6.42 3.98 2.28
N PHE A 90 -6.64 2.79 2.84
CA PHE A 90 -7.38 2.59 4.08
C PHE A 90 -6.51 1.80 5.08
N GLU A 91 -6.12 2.44 6.18
CA GLU A 91 -5.18 1.88 7.14
C GLU A 91 -5.73 1.78 8.58
N SER A 92 -6.99 2.15 8.83
CA SER A 92 -7.55 2.18 10.18
C SER A 92 -7.55 0.82 10.87
N TRP A 93 -7.76 -0.27 10.13
CA TRP A 93 -7.62 -1.64 10.57
C TRP A 93 -7.22 -2.56 9.42
N ARG A 94 -6.81 -3.79 9.74
CA ARG A 94 -6.51 -4.86 8.77
C ARG A 94 -7.57 -5.94 8.85
N PRO A 95 -7.99 -6.58 7.72
CA PRO A 95 -9.07 -7.56 7.71
C PRO A 95 -8.76 -8.83 8.51
N ILE A 96 -7.47 -9.13 8.75
CA ILE A 96 -7.06 -10.22 9.65
C ILE A 96 -7.01 -9.71 11.09
N PHE A 97 -7.86 -10.24 11.96
CA PHE A 97 -8.01 -9.79 13.35
C PHE A 97 -6.68 -9.74 14.11
N ARG A 98 -5.85 -10.80 14.02
CA ARG A 98 -4.55 -10.88 14.70
C ARG A 98 -3.59 -9.76 14.28
N GLN A 99 -3.67 -9.29 13.05
CA GLN A 99 -2.78 -8.25 12.51
C GLN A 99 -3.09 -6.85 13.05
N ASN A 100 -4.17 -6.67 13.81
CA ASN A 100 -4.49 -5.42 14.49
C ASN A 100 -3.78 -5.37 15.86
N TRP A 101 -2.50 -5.02 15.88
CA TRP A 101 -1.65 -4.91 17.05
C TRP A 101 -1.07 -3.49 17.19
N ALA A 102 -0.34 -3.20 18.30
CA ALA A 102 0.17 -1.86 18.63
C ALA A 102 -0.95 -0.80 18.61
N SER A 103 -0.84 0.24 17.80
CA SER A 103 -1.85 1.30 17.68
C SER A 103 -3.23 0.79 17.25
N LEU A 104 -3.31 -0.39 16.62
CA LEU A 104 -4.56 -1.01 16.18
C LEU A 104 -5.16 -1.99 17.19
N ALA A 105 -4.49 -2.26 18.33
CA ALA A 105 -5.02 -3.15 19.37
C ALA A 105 -6.44 -2.79 19.85
N PRO A 106 -6.83 -1.49 19.95
CA PRO A 106 -8.18 -1.11 20.37
C PRO A 106 -9.32 -1.71 19.53
N TYR A 107 -9.07 -2.02 18.26
CA TYR A 107 -10.08 -2.69 17.41
C TYR A 107 -10.39 -4.11 17.88
N ARG A 108 -9.36 -4.86 18.29
CA ARG A 108 -9.54 -6.20 18.85
C ARG A 108 -10.22 -6.16 20.22
N ASP A 109 -9.78 -5.21 21.06
CA ASP A 109 -10.31 -5.06 22.40
C ASP A 109 -11.79 -4.70 22.38
N LEU A 110 -12.18 -3.73 21.52
CA LEU A 110 -13.58 -3.37 21.34
C LEU A 110 -14.40 -4.54 20.81
N SER A 111 -13.90 -5.28 19.82
CA SER A 111 -14.60 -6.42 19.24
C SER A 111 -14.87 -7.51 20.30
N ILE A 112 -13.88 -7.83 21.14
CA ILE A 112 -14.03 -8.80 22.22
C ILE A 112 -15.01 -8.27 23.28
N LYS A 113 -14.93 -6.99 23.64
CA LYS A 113 -15.85 -6.34 24.59
C LYS A 113 -17.30 -6.45 24.14
N LEU A 114 -17.57 -6.11 22.89
CA LEU A 114 -18.94 -6.18 22.32
C LEU A 114 -19.52 -7.60 22.34
N GLU A 115 -18.72 -8.60 21.98
CA GLU A 115 -19.19 -9.99 22.05
C GLU A 115 -19.38 -10.46 23.51
N ASN A 116 -18.58 -9.99 24.45
CA ASN A 116 -18.78 -10.30 25.86
C ASN A 116 -20.07 -9.66 26.43
N GLU A 117 -20.38 -8.44 26.02
CA GLU A 117 -21.63 -7.76 26.39
C GLU A 117 -22.87 -8.47 25.83
N ARG A 118 -22.79 -9.02 24.62
CA ARG A 118 -23.88 -9.78 23.98
C ARG A 118 -24.07 -11.17 24.58
N HIS A 119 -22.99 -11.77 25.05
CA HIS A 119 -22.95 -13.16 25.52
C HIS A 119 -22.21 -13.31 26.85
N PRO A 120 -22.70 -12.70 27.94
CA PRO A 120 -21.98 -12.63 29.21
C PRO A 120 -21.74 -14.00 29.90
N SER A 121 -22.51 -15.02 29.48
CA SER A 121 -22.37 -16.40 30.02
C SER A 121 -21.37 -17.27 29.24
N TRP A 122 -20.85 -16.78 28.11
CA TRP A 122 -19.93 -17.56 27.28
C TRP A 122 -18.52 -17.59 27.87
N SER A 123 -17.76 -18.65 27.57
CA SER A 123 -16.35 -18.70 27.92
C SER A 123 -15.55 -17.62 27.16
N LYS A 124 -14.47 -17.13 27.77
CA LYS A 124 -13.56 -16.17 27.13
C LYS A 124 -13.03 -16.65 25.80
N SER A 125 -12.81 -17.96 25.64
CA SER A 125 -12.36 -18.57 24.38
C SER A 125 -13.42 -18.46 23.31
N THR A 126 -14.69 -18.79 23.63
CA THR A 126 -15.82 -18.71 22.72
C THR A 126 -16.08 -17.27 22.27
N ILE A 127 -16.05 -16.32 23.22
CA ILE A 127 -16.18 -14.88 22.93
C ILE A 127 -15.10 -14.42 21.96
N LYS A 128 -13.83 -14.79 22.24
CA LYS A 128 -12.72 -14.41 21.35
C LYS A 128 -12.86 -15.00 19.95
N GLN A 129 -13.24 -16.27 19.83
CA GLN A 129 -13.47 -16.93 18.54
C GLN A 129 -14.59 -16.23 17.75
N ARG A 130 -15.69 -15.87 18.44
CA ARG A 130 -16.80 -15.12 17.81
C ARG A 130 -16.37 -13.74 17.36
N ALA A 131 -15.65 -12.99 18.20
CA ALA A 131 -15.11 -11.67 17.85
C ALA A 131 -14.20 -11.73 16.61
N VAL A 132 -13.29 -12.71 16.54
CA VAL A 132 -12.44 -12.94 15.35
C VAL A 132 -13.30 -13.15 14.10
N LYS A 133 -14.25 -14.10 14.17
CA LYS A 133 -15.10 -14.44 13.02
C LYS A 133 -15.95 -13.24 12.56
N SER A 134 -16.61 -12.56 13.48
CA SER A 134 -17.45 -11.39 13.17
C SER A 134 -16.64 -10.26 12.54
N PHE A 135 -15.47 -9.95 13.11
CA PHE A 135 -14.57 -8.91 12.62
C PHE A 135 -14.04 -9.23 11.22
N GLU A 136 -13.45 -10.43 11.02
CA GLU A 136 -12.85 -10.82 9.75
C GLU A 136 -13.89 -10.91 8.63
N SER A 137 -15.10 -11.46 8.90
CA SER A 137 -16.16 -11.53 7.91
C SER A 137 -16.70 -10.16 7.52
N ALA A 138 -16.92 -9.26 8.48
CA ALA A 138 -17.39 -7.92 8.20
C ALA A 138 -16.30 -7.07 7.54
N GLY A 139 -15.05 -7.19 7.97
CA GLY A 139 -13.90 -6.51 7.35
C GLY A 139 -13.73 -6.90 5.89
N GLN A 140 -13.84 -8.20 5.58
CA GLN A 140 -13.85 -8.69 4.21
C GLN A 140 -14.98 -8.04 3.40
N LEU A 141 -16.20 -8.04 3.91
CA LEU A 141 -17.36 -7.49 3.21
C LEU A 141 -17.18 -6.00 2.87
N PHE A 142 -16.73 -5.18 3.83
CA PHE A 142 -16.45 -3.77 3.58
C PHE A 142 -15.42 -3.57 2.47
N MET A 143 -14.29 -4.25 2.53
CA MET A 143 -13.23 -4.11 1.54
C MET A 143 -13.66 -4.64 0.16
N GLU A 144 -14.31 -5.80 0.11
CA GLU A 144 -14.81 -6.39 -1.15
C GLU A 144 -15.80 -5.48 -1.86
N GLU A 145 -16.83 -5.01 -1.16
CA GLU A 145 -17.86 -4.18 -1.77
C GLU A 145 -17.32 -2.80 -2.18
N THR A 146 -16.38 -2.24 -1.45
CA THR A 146 -15.72 -0.98 -1.81
C THR A 146 -14.97 -1.11 -3.14
N ILE A 147 -14.09 -2.12 -3.29
CA ILE A 147 -13.33 -2.27 -4.53
C ILE A 147 -14.22 -2.69 -5.72
N LYS A 148 -15.27 -3.48 -5.48
CA LYS A 148 -16.27 -3.83 -6.51
C LYS A 148 -17.00 -2.58 -6.99
N LEU A 149 -17.38 -1.70 -6.07
CA LEU A 149 -18.05 -0.44 -6.40
C LEU A 149 -17.13 0.49 -7.17
N ALA A 150 -15.87 0.63 -6.77
CA ALA A 150 -14.87 1.40 -7.51
C ALA A 150 -14.74 0.92 -8.97
N LYS A 151 -14.63 -0.39 -9.17
CA LYS A 151 -14.57 -1.02 -10.50
C LYS A 151 -15.85 -0.84 -11.32
N LYS A 152 -17.00 -0.82 -10.67
CA LYS A 152 -18.27 -0.57 -11.33
C LYS A 152 -18.40 0.86 -11.82
N LEU A 153 -17.95 1.83 -11.02
CA LEU A 153 -18.07 3.27 -11.31
C LEU A 153 -16.96 3.78 -12.24
N ARG A 154 -15.79 3.14 -12.23
CA ARG A 154 -14.65 3.45 -13.10
C ARG A 154 -14.09 2.14 -13.69
N PRO A 155 -14.79 1.54 -14.66
CA PRO A 155 -14.49 0.17 -15.13
C PRO A 155 -13.17 0.06 -15.89
N ASP A 156 -12.70 1.13 -16.50
CA ASP A 156 -11.44 1.15 -17.26
C ASP A 156 -10.21 1.36 -16.36
N ALA A 157 -10.41 1.70 -15.09
CA ALA A 157 -9.34 1.91 -14.12
C ALA A 157 -8.88 0.60 -13.46
N HIS A 158 -7.63 0.61 -13.02
CA HIS A 158 -7.04 -0.47 -12.24
C HIS A 158 -7.11 -0.15 -10.75
N TRP A 159 -7.91 -0.90 -9.98
CA TRP A 159 -8.15 -0.64 -8.56
C TRP A 159 -7.42 -1.62 -7.66
N SER A 160 -6.77 -1.11 -6.61
CA SER A 160 -6.11 -1.92 -5.58
C SER A 160 -6.04 -1.19 -4.24
N TYR A 161 -5.87 -1.95 -3.16
CA TYR A 161 -5.60 -1.40 -1.84
C TYR A 161 -4.10 -1.17 -1.65
N TYR A 162 -3.77 -0.07 -0.96
CA TYR A 162 -2.41 0.22 -0.51
C TYR A 162 -1.90 -0.81 0.51
N ALA A 163 -0.59 -1.08 0.47
CA ALA A 163 0.22 -1.87 1.41
C ALA A 163 0.01 -3.39 1.38
N TYR A 164 -0.87 -3.94 0.54
CA TYR A 164 -1.06 -5.39 0.44
C TYR A 164 -0.18 -6.02 -0.64
N PRO A 165 0.38 -7.24 -0.35
CA PRO A 165 0.31 -8.03 0.88
C PRO A 165 1.25 -7.54 1.98
N TYR A 166 0.83 -7.72 3.24
CA TYR A 166 1.70 -7.49 4.39
C TYR A 166 2.68 -8.65 4.61
N CYS A 167 3.89 -8.32 5.13
CA CYS A 167 4.92 -9.29 5.50
C CYS A 167 5.37 -9.11 6.97
N PHE A 168 5.50 -7.89 7.44
CA PHE A 168 5.97 -7.51 8.79
C PHE A 168 7.39 -7.98 9.15
N ASN A 169 8.22 -8.29 8.14
CA ASN A 169 9.61 -8.68 8.31
C ASN A 169 10.49 -7.52 8.80
N LEU A 170 11.63 -7.86 9.43
CA LEU A 170 12.62 -6.90 9.95
C LEU A 170 11.99 -5.79 10.80
N THR A 171 11.07 -6.20 11.67
CA THR A 171 10.53 -5.37 12.75
C THR A 171 11.14 -5.80 14.07
N PRO A 172 11.05 -5.00 15.17
CA PRO A 172 11.59 -5.39 16.46
C PRO A 172 11.12 -6.76 16.97
N ASN A 173 9.89 -7.17 16.60
CA ASN A 173 9.30 -8.44 17.00
C ASN A 173 9.49 -9.56 15.95
N GLN A 174 10.02 -9.25 14.77
CA GLN A 174 10.25 -10.18 13.67
C GLN A 174 11.54 -9.80 12.95
N PRO A 175 12.71 -10.22 13.45
CA PRO A 175 14.03 -9.82 12.92
C PRO A 175 14.41 -10.55 11.61
N SER A 176 13.66 -11.58 11.20
CA SER A 176 13.92 -12.30 9.94
C SER A 176 13.64 -11.42 8.71
N ALA A 177 14.43 -11.59 7.66
CA ALA A 177 14.17 -11.00 6.35
C ALA A 177 12.95 -11.66 5.66
N SER A 178 12.64 -12.91 5.95
CA SER A 178 11.47 -13.61 5.41
C SER A 178 10.20 -13.27 6.18
N CYS A 179 9.05 -13.36 5.52
CA CYS A 179 7.77 -13.27 6.19
C CYS A 179 7.54 -14.45 7.14
N ASP A 180 6.97 -14.18 8.30
CA ASP A 180 6.61 -15.22 9.27
C ASP A 180 5.59 -16.20 8.68
N SER A 181 5.70 -17.48 9.02
CA SER A 181 4.83 -18.55 8.50
C SER A 181 3.35 -18.33 8.82
N GLN A 182 3.05 -17.68 9.96
CA GLN A 182 1.68 -17.31 10.32
C GLN A 182 1.15 -16.20 9.41
N VAL A 183 1.99 -15.23 9.04
CA VAL A 183 1.62 -14.17 8.10
C VAL A 183 1.35 -14.74 6.71
N LEU A 184 2.16 -15.71 6.24
CA LEU A 184 1.91 -16.39 4.97
C LEU A 184 0.53 -17.07 4.94
N LYS A 185 0.16 -17.78 6.02
CA LYS A 185 -1.16 -18.42 6.16
C LYS A 185 -2.30 -17.39 6.21
N GLU A 186 -2.06 -16.25 6.83
CA GLU A 186 -3.04 -15.16 6.91
C GLU A 186 -3.24 -14.49 5.55
N ASN A 187 -2.18 -14.27 4.81
CA ASN A 187 -2.28 -13.79 3.43
C ASN A 187 -3.03 -14.77 2.53
N ASP A 188 -2.86 -16.09 2.72
CA ASP A 188 -3.66 -17.10 1.99
C ASP A 188 -5.16 -16.99 2.28
N LYS A 189 -5.57 -16.58 3.47
CA LYS A 189 -6.98 -16.31 3.80
C LYS A 189 -7.56 -15.11 3.04
N LEU A 190 -6.71 -14.19 2.59
CA LEU A 190 -7.10 -13.02 1.80
C LEU A 190 -7.22 -13.32 0.30
N SER A 191 -7.43 -14.59 -0.09
CA SER A 191 -7.56 -15.00 -1.50
C SER A 191 -8.66 -14.25 -2.26
N TRP A 192 -9.69 -13.79 -1.57
CA TRP A 192 -10.73 -12.93 -2.10
C TRP A 192 -10.17 -11.56 -2.54
N LEU A 193 -9.25 -10.97 -1.76
CA LEU A 193 -8.62 -9.69 -2.07
C LEU A 193 -7.72 -9.81 -3.31
N TRP A 194 -6.86 -10.83 -3.34
CA TRP A 194 -5.97 -11.08 -4.47
C TRP A 194 -6.71 -11.31 -5.79
N LYS A 195 -7.95 -11.79 -5.76
CA LYS A 195 -8.80 -11.94 -6.95
C LYS A 195 -9.42 -10.63 -7.41
N LEU A 196 -9.59 -9.66 -6.54
CA LEU A 196 -10.24 -8.39 -6.83
C LEU A 196 -9.25 -7.30 -7.24
N GLU A 197 -8.06 -7.26 -6.64
CA GLU A 197 -7.04 -6.27 -6.97
C GLU A 197 -6.53 -6.41 -8.41
N ASN A 198 -6.27 -5.30 -9.08
CA ASN A 198 -5.67 -5.29 -10.41
C ASN A 198 -4.15 -5.24 -10.37
N VAL A 199 -3.57 -4.76 -9.26
CA VAL A 199 -2.13 -4.61 -9.04
C VAL A 199 -1.83 -4.95 -7.58
N LEU A 200 -0.71 -5.58 -7.29
CA LEU A 200 -0.25 -5.76 -5.90
C LEU A 200 0.64 -4.57 -5.51
N LEU A 201 0.31 -3.91 -4.40
CA LEU A 201 0.92 -2.66 -3.97
C LEU A 201 1.62 -2.78 -2.59
N PRO A 202 2.53 -3.74 -2.35
CA PRO A 202 3.21 -3.84 -1.07
C PRO A 202 4.05 -2.61 -0.78
N SER A 203 4.26 -2.28 0.50
CA SER A 203 5.04 -1.12 0.93
C SER A 203 6.47 -1.52 1.28
N PHE A 204 7.47 -0.84 0.70
CA PHE A 204 8.90 -1.07 0.91
C PHE A 204 9.60 0.16 1.52
N TYR A 205 9.02 0.71 2.57
CA TYR A 205 9.62 1.83 3.28
C TYR A 205 10.81 1.34 4.11
N LEU A 206 11.98 1.92 3.84
CA LEU A 206 13.24 1.55 4.48
C LEU A 206 13.39 2.23 5.84
N ARG A 207 14.18 1.63 6.71
CA ARG A 207 14.52 2.19 8.02
C ARG A 207 16.01 2.47 8.10
N TYR A 208 16.36 3.62 8.68
CA TYR A 208 17.74 4.02 8.93
C TYR A 208 18.44 3.08 9.91
N SER A 209 17.68 2.60 10.89
CA SER A 209 18.17 1.66 11.92
C SER A 209 18.57 0.28 11.40
N LEU A 210 18.21 -0.08 10.14
CA LEU A 210 18.62 -1.33 9.50
C LEU A 210 19.93 -1.13 8.73
N SER A 211 20.78 -2.15 8.72
CA SER A 211 21.93 -2.23 7.84
C SER A 211 21.51 -2.28 6.35
N THR A 212 22.44 -2.04 5.44
CA THR A 212 22.18 -2.13 4.01
C THR A 212 21.66 -3.51 3.63
N ASP A 213 22.28 -4.59 4.11
CA ASP A 213 21.86 -5.95 3.81
C ASP A 213 20.46 -6.26 4.35
N GLU A 214 20.14 -5.77 5.54
CA GLU A 214 18.80 -5.91 6.11
C GLU A 214 17.76 -5.14 5.30
N ARG A 215 18.06 -3.94 4.81
CA ARG A 215 17.16 -3.18 3.92
C ARG A 215 16.88 -3.94 2.63
N LEU A 216 17.89 -4.51 2.00
CA LEU A 216 17.71 -5.35 0.80
C LEU A 216 16.96 -6.64 1.11
N GLY A 217 17.22 -7.26 2.27
CA GLY A 217 16.48 -8.40 2.78
C GLY A 217 15.00 -8.08 3.03
N LEU A 218 14.69 -6.88 3.54
CA LEU A 218 13.30 -6.42 3.71
C LEU A 218 12.56 -6.38 2.37
N ILE A 219 13.17 -5.80 1.34
CA ILE A 219 12.60 -5.72 -0.01
C ILE A 219 12.40 -7.12 -0.59
N ALA A 220 13.44 -7.94 -0.57
CA ALA A 220 13.41 -9.28 -1.14
C ALA A 220 12.33 -10.15 -0.46
N GLY A 221 12.26 -10.15 0.88
CA GLY A 221 11.28 -10.95 1.61
C GLY A 221 9.84 -10.55 1.32
N ARG A 222 9.55 -9.26 1.23
CA ARG A 222 8.21 -8.75 0.87
C ARG A 222 7.85 -9.08 -0.58
N LEU A 223 8.81 -8.96 -1.50
CA LEU A 223 8.59 -9.35 -2.89
C LEU A 223 8.38 -10.85 -3.05
N HIS A 224 9.14 -11.69 -2.38
CA HIS A 224 8.95 -13.14 -2.41
C HIS A 224 7.52 -13.53 -2.03
N GLU A 225 6.96 -12.87 -1.01
CA GLU A 225 5.56 -13.11 -0.63
C GLU A 225 4.58 -12.59 -1.70
N ALA A 226 4.78 -11.39 -2.21
CA ALA A 226 3.93 -10.86 -3.28
C ALA A 226 3.97 -11.76 -4.53
N VAL A 227 5.14 -12.21 -4.95
CA VAL A 227 5.32 -13.15 -6.07
C VAL A 227 4.68 -14.51 -5.79
N ARG A 228 4.80 -15.04 -4.55
CA ARG A 228 4.15 -16.29 -4.14
C ARG A 228 2.63 -16.21 -4.29
N LEU A 229 2.03 -15.15 -3.78
CA LEU A 229 0.58 -14.91 -3.87
C LEU A 229 0.15 -14.68 -5.32
N ASN A 230 0.92 -13.91 -6.06
CA ASN A 230 0.64 -13.61 -7.46
C ASN A 230 0.60 -14.88 -8.32
N LYS A 231 1.58 -15.74 -8.20
CA LYS A 231 1.60 -17.06 -8.87
C LYS A 231 0.43 -17.96 -8.47
N LYS A 232 -0.04 -17.84 -7.21
CA LYS A 232 -1.11 -18.70 -6.69
C LYS A 232 -2.50 -18.23 -7.09
N PHE A 233 -2.72 -16.92 -7.23
CA PHE A 233 -4.09 -16.38 -7.30
C PHE A 233 -4.40 -15.51 -8.52
N SER A 234 -3.44 -14.85 -9.18
CA SER A 234 -3.82 -13.77 -10.08
C SER A 234 -2.93 -13.46 -11.28
N ASN A 235 -1.65 -13.64 -11.23
CA ASN A 235 -0.68 -13.21 -12.25
C ASN A 235 -0.87 -11.74 -12.68
N ARG A 236 -0.73 -10.81 -11.75
CA ARG A 236 -0.94 -9.36 -11.91
C ARG A 236 0.35 -8.59 -11.69
N PRO A 237 0.47 -7.34 -12.16
CA PRO A 237 1.63 -6.52 -11.87
C PRO A 237 1.87 -6.34 -10.37
N ILE A 238 3.14 -6.38 -9.96
CA ILE A 238 3.58 -6.08 -8.59
C ILE A 238 4.31 -4.75 -8.65
N ILE A 239 3.70 -3.69 -8.11
CA ILE A 239 4.20 -2.31 -8.15
C ILE A 239 4.30 -1.77 -6.73
N PRO A 240 5.39 -2.07 -6.00
CA PRO A 240 5.54 -1.66 -4.61
C PRO A 240 5.62 -0.15 -4.44
N TYR A 241 5.14 0.32 -3.28
CA TYR A 241 5.36 1.68 -2.81
C TYR A 241 6.77 1.81 -2.22
N PHE A 242 7.45 2.87 -2.59
CA PHE A 242 8.79 3.20 -2.15
C PHE A 242 8.88 4.66 -1.73
N TRP A 243 9.40 4.93 -0.53
CA TRP A 243 9.63 6.29 -0.05
C TRP A 243 11.10 6.65 -0.21
N PHE A 244 11.39 7.82 -0.71
CA PHE A 244 12.75 8.33 -0.93
C PHE A 244 13.46 8.79 0.36
N LYS A 245 12.82 8.59 1.51
CA LYS A 245 13.34 8.85 2.87
C LYS A 245 13.26 7.60 3.73
N PHE A 246 13.95 7.61 4.86
CA PHE A 246 13.79 6.58 5.86
C PHE A 246 12.52 6.80 6.68
N GLN A 247 11.82 5.72 7.03
CA GLN A 247 10.56 5.78 7.76
C GLN A 247 10.74 6.20 9.22
N ASP A 248 11.86 5.81 9.83
CA ASP A 248 12.23 6.10 11.22
C ASP A 248 13.07 7.38 11.36
N GLU A 249 13.65 7.91 10.27
CA GLU A 249 14.44 9.15 10.21
C GLU A 249 13.99 10.00 9.02
N ARG A 250 12.82 10.65 9.18
CA ARG A 250 12.09 11.30 8.08
C ARG A 250 12.78 12.55 7.49
N ASP A 251 13.81 13.08 8.10
CA ASP A 251 14.60 14.20 7.57
C ASP A 251 15.78 13.74 6.70
N ILE A 252 16.07 12.43 6.70
CA ILE A 252 17.18 11.84 5.95
C ILE A 252 16.67 11.25 4.64
N TYR A 253 17.18 11.76 3.52
CA TYR A 253 16.99 11.19 2.20
C TYR A 253 17.83 9.92 2.03
N LEU A 254 17.30 8.95 1.27
CA LEU A 254 18.08 7.79 0.84
C LEU A 254 19.25 8.22 -0.03
N THR A 255 20.41 7.61 0.16
CA THR A 255 21.58 7.87 -0.66
C THR A 255 21.41 7.31 -2.08
N LYS A 256 22.24 7.73 -3.01
CA LYS A 256 22.28 7.18 -4.37
C LYS A 256 22.46 5.67 -4.35
N GLU A 257 23.28 5.14 -3.43
CA GLU A 257 23.51 3.70 -3.32
C GLU A 257 22.31 2.98 -2.72
N ASP A 258 21.64 3.53 -1.70
CA ASP A 258 20.38 2.97 -1.17
C ASP A 258 19.31 2.85 -2.27
N ILE A 259 19.14 3.89 -3.09
CA ILE A 259 18.18 3.88 -4.21
C ILE A 259 18.54 2.82 -5.25
N ARG A 260 19.80 2.81 -5.72
CA ARG A 260 20.26 1.89 -6.77
C ARG A 260 20.15 0.42 -6.33
N SER A 261 20.65 0.13 -5.13
CA SER A 261 20.61 -1.25 -4.60
C SER A 261 19.19 -1.71 -4.34
N SER A 262 18.32 -0.83 -3.83
CA SER A 262 16.89 -1.13 -3.64
C SER A 262 16.19 -1.43 -4.97
N PHE A 263 16.35 -0.58 -5.97
CA PHE A 263 15.69 -0.77 -7.27
C PHE A 263 16.21 -2.00 -8.01
N LYS A 264 17.53 -2.27 -7.96
CA LYS A 264 18.10 -3.53 -8.49
C LYS A 264 17.51 -4.75 -7.79
N THR A 265 17.35 -4.68 -6.47
CA THR A 265 16.74 -5.77 -5.70
C THR A 265 15.26 -5.95 -6.06
N MET A 266 14.50 -4.87 -6.26
CA MET A 266 13.12 -4.95 -6.72
C MET A 266 13.03 -5.63 -8.09
N LEU A 267 13.80 -5.17 -9.06
CA LEU A 267 13.82 -5.75 -10.41
C LEU A 267 14.20 -7.24 -10.39
N LYS A 268 15.27 -7.59 -9.67
CA LYS A 268 15.75 -8.98 -9.57
C LYS A 268 14.74 -9.93 -8.94
N ASN A 269 13.90 -9.45 -8.03
CA ASN A 269 12.94 -10.27 -7.28
C ASN A 269 11.51 -10.17 -7.83
N GLY A 270 11.29 -9.62 -9.02
CA GLY A 270 10.04 -9.71 -9.75
C GLY A 270 9.04 -8.57 -9.49
N ALA A 271 9.52 -7.36 -9.20
CA ALA A 271 8.70 -6.16 -9.29
C ALA A 271 8.61 -5.70 -10.74
N ASP A 272 7.40 -5.38 -11.20
CA ASP A 272 7.13 -4.87 -12.57
C ASP A 272 7.33 -3.35 -12.68
N GLY A 273 7.37 -2.67 -11.56
CA GLY A 273 7.59 -1.23 -11.42
C GLY A 273 7.63 -0.83 -9.96
N HIS A 274 7.52 0.46 -9.66
CA HIS A 274 7.35 0.96 -8.30
C HIS A 274 6.70 2.34 -8.30
N ILE A 275 6.00 2.66 -7.22
CA ILE A 275 5.41 3.97 -6.96
C ILE A 275 6.36 4.72 -6.02
N ILE A 276 6.87 5.86 -6.47
CA ILE A 276 7.65 6.76 -5.63
C ILE A 276 6.67 7.64 -4.87
N TRP A 277 6.57 7.42 -3.58
CA TRP A 277 5.66 8.13 -2.70
C TRP A 277 6.42 9.14 -1.82
N GLY A 278 5.71 10.19 -1.42
CA GLY A 278 6.18 11.15 -0.43
C GLY A 278 5.03 11.67 0.43
N SER A 279 5.33 11.98 1.69
CA SER A 279 4.38 12.57 2.61
C SER A 279 4.13 14.05 2.27
N SER A 280 2.94 14.57 2.59
CA SER A 280 2.64 16.00 2.49
C SER A 280 3.63 16.87 3.31
N GLN A 281 4.18 16.33 4.39
CA GLN A 281 5.20 16.98 5.21
C GLN A 281 6.56 17.12 4.50
N ASP A 282 6.80 16.34 3.44
CA ASP A 282 8.02 16.42 2.64
C ASP A 282 8.03 17.64 1.72
N PHE A 283 6.86 18.28 1.52
CA PHE A 283 6.61 19.35 0.56
C PHE A 283 5.87 20.56 1.18
N ASP A 284 5.88 20.72 2.50
CA ASP A 284 5.13 21.73 3.22
C ASP A 284 5.80 23.13 3.21
N SER A 285 7.04 23.22 2.74
CA SER A 285 7.79 24.49 2.61
C SER A 285 8.51 24.62 1.26
N LYS A 286 8.80 25.85 0.85
CA LYS A 286 9.59 26.15 -0.35
C LYS A 286 10.98 25.49 -0.29
N GLU A 287 11.63 25.52 0.87
CA GLU A 287 12.95 24.93 1.09
C GLU A 287 12.92 23.42 0.84
N LYS A 288 11.93 22.70 1.41
CA LYS A 288 11.77 21.25 1.20
C LYS A 288 11.49 20.92 -0.26
N CYS A 289 10.69 21.72 -0.96
CA CYS A 289 10.44 21.54 -2.37
C CYS A 289 11.70 21.71 -3.22
N LEU A 290 12.52 22.75 -2.98
CA LEU A 290 13.81 22.96 -3.66
C LEU A 290 14.80 21.83 -3.35
N LYS A 291 14.87 21.39 -2.11
CA LYS A 291 15.71 20.27 -1.69
C LYS A 291 15.32 18.98 -2.42
N PHE A 292 14.02 18.71 -2.53
CA PHE A 292 13.53 17.55 -3.25
C PHE A 292 13.76 17.65 -4.76
N GLU A 293 13.53 18.81 -5.37
CA GLU A 293 13.79 19.03 -6.80
C GLU A 293 15.26 18.73 -7.13
N LYS A 294 16.19 19.23 -6.32
CA LYS A 294 17.63 18.93 -6.47
C LYS A 294 17.89 17.42 -6.32
N TYR A 295 17.34 16.78 -5.27
CA TYR A 295 17.50 15.36 -5.03
C TYR A 295 16.93 14.51 -6.18
N LEU A 296 15.77 14.89 -6.69
CA LEU A 296 15.13 14.25 -7.83
C LEU A 296 16.02 14.29 -9.08
N ASN A 297 16.58 15.45 -9.39
CA ASN A 297 17.42 15.62 -10.58
C ASN A 297 18.78 14.96 -10.45
N ASP A 298 19.42 15.01 -9.27
CA ASP A 298 20.80 14.57 -9.08
C ASP A 298 20.92 13.09 -8.67
N ILE A 299 19.91 12.54 -8.02
CA ILE A 299 19.98 11.20 -7.39
C ILE A 299 18.87 10.27 -7.87
N LEU A 300 17.61 10.61 -7.57
CA LEU A 300 16.48 9.71 -7.76
C LEU A 300 16.20 9.46 -9.25
N GLY A 301 16.08 10.51 -10.04
CA GLY A 301 15.81 10.40 -11.47
C GLY A 301 16.90 9.63 -12.25
N PRO A 302 18.19 9.96 -12.09
CA PRO A 302 19.26 9.16 -12.69
C PRO A 302 19.25 7.69 -12.28
N ALA A 303 18.92 7.36 -11.02
CA ALA A 303 18.82 5.97 -10.57
C ALA A 303 17.65 5.23 -11.24
N VAL A 304 16.47 5.87 -11.38
CA VAL A 304 15.33 5.30 -12.11
C VAL A 304 15.71 5.03 -13.57
N LYS A 305 16.36 6.00 -14.23
CA LYS A 305 16.80 5.85 -15.62
C LYS A 305 17.77 4.69 -15.80
N GLU A 306 18.72 4.51 -14.88
CA GLU A 306 19.67 3.40 -14.89
C GLU A 306 18.95 2.05 -14.80
N ILE A 307 18.02 1.90 -13.86
CA ILE A 307 17.28 0.64 -13.66
C ILE A 307 16.41 0.32 -14.88
N LYS A 308 15.76 1.32 -15.47
CA LYS A 308 14.96 1.13 -16.67
C LYS A 308 15.80 0.62 -17.85
N ALA A 309 17.02 1.16 -18.01
CA ALA A 309 17.96 0.68 -19.03
C ALA A 309 18.44 -0.76 -18.77
N ILE A 310 18.58 -1.19 -17.52
CA ILE A 310 18.92 -2.58 -17.16
C ILE A 310 17.74 -3.51 -17.49
N ALA A 311 16.52 -3.14 -17.13
CA ALA A 311 15.32 -3.93 -17.41
C ALA A 311 15.12 -4.14 -18.91
N SER A 312 15.29 -3.10 -19.74
CA SER A 312 15.14 -3.18 -21.19
C SER A 312 16.18 -4.12 -21.86
N ARG A 313 17.39 -4.19 -21.32
CA ARG A 313 18.43 -5.12 -21.82
C ARG A 313 18.16 -6.56 -21.47
N GLY A 314 17.56 -6.82 -20.31
CA GLY A 314 17.20 -8.17 -19.86
C GLY A 314 16.07 -8.79 -20.70
N SER A 315 15.14 -7.99 -21.22
CA SER A 315 14.06 -8.47 -22.08
C SER A 315 14.52 -8.79 -23.50
N SER A 316 15.55 -8.12 -24.02
CA SER A 316 16.08 -8.39 -25.37
C SER A 316 16.95 -9.65 -25.47
N THR A 317 17.41 -10.20 -24.34
CA THR A 317 18.22 -11.43 -24.32
C THR A 317 17.38 -12.71 -24.20
N THR A 318 16.09 -12.63 -23.94
CA THR A 318 15.18 -13.78 -23.89
C THR A 318 14.55 -14.12 -25.25
N ASP A 319 14.56 -13.19 -26.19
CA ASP A 319 13.97 -13.41 -27.54
C ASP A 319 14.95 -14.04 -28.55
N ASP A 320 16.26 -14.11 -28.23
CA ASP A 320 17.29 -14.64 -29.16
C ASP A 320 17.60 -16.15 -28.99
N ASN A 321 16.91 -16.86 -28.09
CA ASN A 321 17.17 -18.30 -27.85
C ASN A 321 16.08 -19.26 -28.36
N ASP A 322 15.09 -18.78 -29.12
CA ASP A 322 14.09 -19.63 -29.79
C ASP A 322 14.25 -19.59 -31.31
N ILE A 323 15.41 -20.00 -31.84
CA ILE A 323 15.51 -20.36 -33.26
C ILE A 323 16.47 -21.56 -33.37
N ASP A 324 15.90 -22.61 -33.90
CA ASP A 324 16.50 -23.73 -34.63
C ASP A 324 16.59 -25.03 -33.89
N ILE A 325 15.55 -25.86 -34.01
CA ILE A 325 15.69 -27.30 -34.21
C ILE A 325 14.81 -27.70 -35.38
N SER A 326 15.46 -27.81 -36.55
CA SER A 326 15.01 -28.59 -37.70
C SER A 326 15.14 -30.08 -37.40
#